data_112fc04657855a7bd772081cec714ffb
#
_entry.id   112fc04657855a7bd772081cec714ffb
#
_cell.length_a   1.000
_cell.length_b   1.000
_cell.length_c   1.000
_cell.angle_alpha   90.00
_cell.angle_beta   90.00
_cell.angle_gamma   90.00
#
_symmetry.space_group_name_H-M   'P 1'
#
loop_
_entity.id
_entity.type
_entity.pdbx_description
1 polymer ?
#
loop_
_entity_poly.entity_id
_entity_poly.type
_entity_poly.pdbx_seq_one_letter_code
_entity_poly.pdbx_strand_id
1 'polypeptide(L)'
;MAIVCGNTFVLKPSEQDPLSTMLLVELALEAGVPAGVLNVVHGGKQVVDAICTHQDIKAISFVGSTEVGTHVYNLGSQHGKRVQSMMGAKNHAVVLPDANRTQTINALVGAAFGAAGQRCMATSVAVLVGKAREWLPDIKEAASKLKVNAGCEPGTDVGPVVSKRAKERVLGLIESGIKEGAKLELDGRDVKVPGYEQGNFCLLYTSPSPRDS
;
A
#
# COMPACT_ATOMS: atom_id res chain seq x y z
N MET A 1 6.73 10.06 -17.64
CA MET A 1 8.02 9.70 -18.30
C MET A 1 7.80 9.10 -19.69
N ALA A 2 7.04 8.03 -19.88
CA ALA A 2 6.84 7.42 -21.20
C ALA A 2 6.34 8.41 -22.27
N ILE A 3 5.27 9.12 -21.98
CA ILE A 3 4.64 10.10 -22.90
C ILE A 3 5.59 11.27 -23.21
N VAL A 4 6.28 11.80 -22.22
CA VAL A 4 7.25 12.92 -22.40
C VAL A 4 8.42 12.50 -23.32
N CYS A 5 8.76 11.23 -23.34
CA CYS A 5 9.77 10.67 -24.24
C CYS A 5 9.22 10.25 -25.62
N GLY A 6 8.00 10.67 -25.98
CA GLY A 6 7.39 10.40 -27.26
C GLY A 6 6.80 9.00 -27.46
N ASN A 7 6.55 8.28 -26.36
CA ASN A 7 5.91 6.96 -26.43
C ASN A 7 4.39 7.07 -26.20
N THR A 8 3.64 6.11 -26.73
CA THR A 8 2.27 5.86 -26.30
C THR A 8 2.26 5.05 -25.02
N PHE A 9 1.15 5.11 -24.30
CA PHE A 9 1.00 4.45 -23.01
C PHE A 9 -0.33 3.69 -22.95
N VAL A 10 -0.24 2.41 -22.62
CA VAL A 10 -1.41 1.57 -22.30
C VAL A 10 -1.46 1.41 -20.79
N LEU A 11 -2.50 1.95 -20.18
CA LEU A 11 -2.72 1.92 -18.74
C LEU A 11 -3.76 0.86 -18.37
N LYS A 12 -3.39 -0.08 -17.53
CA LYS A 12 -4.32 -1.02 -16.90
C LYS A 12 -4.44 -0.67 -15.42
N PRO A 13 -5.52 -0.04 -14.98
CA PRO A 13 -5.76 0.22 -13.56
C PRO A 13 -6.05 -1.08 -12.79
N SER A 14 -6.02 -1.00 -11.45
CA SER A 14 -6.54 -2.08 -10.61
C SER A 14 -8.01 -2.33 -10.93
N GLU A 15 -8.40 -3.60 -11.01
CA GLU A 15 -9.81 -3.99 -11.16
C GLU A 15 -10.62 -3.76 -9.87
N GLN A 16 -9.95 -3.54 -8.74
CA GLN A 16 -10.60 -3.34 -7.43
C GLN A 16 -10.89 -1.87 -7.12
N ASP A 17 -10.04 -0.95 -7.59
CA ASP A 17 -10.19 0.50 -7.38
C ASP A 17 -9.75 1.32 -8.60
N PRO A 18 -10.46 1.23 -9.73
CA PRO A 18 -10.07 1.91 -10.95
C PRO A 18 -10.40 3.42 -10.97
N LEU A 19 -11.31 3.89 -10.13
CA LEU A 19 -11.97 5.20 -10.29
C LEU A 19 -11.01 6.39 -10.20
N SER A 20 -10.10 6.42 -9.24
CA SER A 20 -9.11 7.51 -9.11
C SER A 20 -8.18 7.57 -10.32
N THR A 21 -7.79 6.41 -10.85
CA THR A 21 -6.98 6.31 -12.07
C THR A 21 -7.76 6.83 -13.29
N MET A 22 -9.03 6.50 -13.41
CA MET A 22 -9.88 6.99 -14.51
C MET A 22 -10.02 8.50 -14.48
N LEU A 23 -10.27 9.09 -13.31
CA LEU A 23 -10.32 10.55 -13.16
C LEU A 23 -9.00 11.21 -13.59
N LEU A 24 -7.85 10.63 -13.23
CA LEU A 24 -6.54 11.15 -13.68
C LEU A 24 -6.37 11.07 -15.19
N VAL A 25 -6.91 10.04 -15.85
CA VAL A 25 -6.91 9.94 -17.32
C VAL A 25 -7.77 11.02 -17.96
N GLU A 26 -8.97 11.28 -17.44
CA GLU A 26 -9.84 12.35 -17.89
C GLU A 26 -9.16 13.72 -17.77
N LEU A 27 -8.58 14.01 -16.62
CA LEU A 27 -7.83 15.25 -16.40
C LEU A 27 -6.60 15.38 -17.33
N ALA A 28 -5.92 14.27 -17.63
CA ALA A 28 -4.80 14.28 -18.57
C ALA A 28 -5.25 14.62 -19.99
N LEU A 29 -6.41 14.11 -20.43
CA LEU A 29 -6.99 14.45 -21.74
C LEU A 29 -7.45 15.90 -21.79
N GLU A 30 -8.09 16.42 -20.73
CA GLU A 30 -8.44 17.84 -20.60
C GLU A 30 -7.20 18.75 -20.64
N ALA A 31 -6.09 18.31 -20.04
CA ALA A 31 -4.82 19.01 -20.07
C ALA A 31 -4.10 18.99 -21.44
N GLY A 32 -4.69 18.30 -22.44
CA GLY A 32 -4.20 18.32 -23.82
C GLY A 32 -3.32 17.14 -24.22
N VAL A 33 -3.34 16.00 -23.49
CA VAL A 33 -2.69 14.79 -23.97
C VAL A 33 -3.36 14.36 -25.28
N PRO A 34 -2.63 14.21 -26.40
CA PRO A 34 -3.23 13.91 -27.69
C PRO A 34 -3.98 12.58 -27.71
N ALA A 35 -5.04 12.50 -28.50
CA ALA A 35 -5.80 11.26 -28.68
C ALA A 35 -4.91 10.11 -29.14
N GLY A 36 -5.10 8.93 -28.56
CA GLY A 36 -4.32 7.73 -28.87
C GLY A 36 -2.96 7.62 -28.16
N VAL A 37 -2.51 8.67 -27.45
CA VAL A 37 -1.26 8.61 -26.68
C VAL A 37 -1.44 7.88 -25.35
N LEU A 38 -2.54 8.17 -24.64
CA LEU A 38 -2.90 7.49 -23.39
C LEU A 38 -4.16 6.67 -23.62
N ASN A 39 -4.06 5.35 -23.46
CA ASN A 39 -5.15 4.41 -23.68
C ASN A 39 -5.37 3.57 -22.42
N VAL A 40 -6.63 3.27 -22.09
CA VAL A 40 -6.97 2.48 -20.89
C VAL A 40 -7.57 1.14 -21.32
N VAL A 41 -7.13 0.09 -20.63
CA VAL A 41 -7.69 -1.26 -20.75
C VAL A 41 -8.04 -1.79 -19.37
N HIS A 42 -9.23 -2.34 -19.20
CA HIS A 42 -9.65 -2.97 -17.96
C HIS A 42 -9.57 -4.48 -18.04
N GLY A 43 -9.27 -5.12 -16.94
CA GLY A 43 -9.30 -6.57 -16.82
C GLY A 43 -8.29 -7.11 -15.81
N GLY A 44 -8.43 -8.39 -15.51
CA GLY A 44 -7.56 -9.14 -14.61
C GLY A 44 -6.39 -9.80 -15.34
N LYS A 45 -6.05 -11.03 -14.89
CA LYS A 45 -4.89 -11.80 -15.36
C LYS A 45 -4.77 -11.90 -16.88
N GLN A 46 -5.88 -12.15 -17.60
CA GLN A 46 -5.86 -12.32 -19.05
C GLN A 46 -5.34 -11.08 -19.77
N VAL A 47 -5.73 -9.88 -19.31
CA VAL A 47 -5.27 -8.61 -19.90
C VAL A 47 -3.81 -8.36 -19.54
N VAL A 48 -3.38 -8.71 -18.32
CA VAL A 48 -1.97 -8.63 -17.90
C VAL A 48 -1.11 -9.52 -18.79
N ASP A 49 -1.53 -10.77 -19.01
CA ASP A 49 -0.80 -11.70 -19.87
C ASP A 49 -0.75 -11.20 -21.33
N ALA A 50 -1.85 -10.64 -21.84
CA ALA A 50 -1.87 -10.02 -23.16
C ALA A 50 -0.88 -8.85 -23.29
N ILE A 51 -0.81 -7.97 -22.30
CA ILE A 51 0.19 -6.89 -22.25
C ILE A 51 1.61 -7.47 -22.24
N CYS A 52 1.86 -8.52 -21.46
CA CYS A 52 3.18 -9.15 -21.37
C CYS A 52 3.61 -9.82 -22.68
N THR A 53 2.69 -10.27 -23.50
CA THR A 53 2.99 -11.02 -24.74
C THR A 53 2.85 -10.20 -26.01
N HIS A 54 2.11 -9.07 -26.00
CA HIS A 54 1.81 -8.29 -27.19
C HIS A 54 3.05 -7.72 -27.86
N GLN A 55 3.25 -8.00 -29.15
CA GLN A 55 4.47 -7.66 -29.89
C GLN A 55 4.82 -6.17 -29.94
N ASP A 56 3.83 -5.26 -29.89
CA ASP A 56 4.02 -3.82 -30.00
C ASP A 56 4.30 -3.16 -28.65
N ILE A 57 4.03 -3.82 -27.55
CA ILE A 57 4.41 -3.34 -26.21
C ILE A 57 5.87 -3.70 -25.96
N LYS A 58 6.73 -2.69 -25.82
CA LYS A 58 8.19 -2.86 -25.67
C LYS A 58 8.67 -2.79 -24.23
N ALA A 59 7.95 -2.07 -23.37
CA ALA A 59 8.30 -1.90 -21.97
C ALA A 59 7.07 -2.00 -21.08
N ILE A 60 7.25 -2.53 -19.87
CA ILE A 60 6.22 -2.70 -18.86
C ILE A 60 6.71 -2.09 -17.56
N SER A 61 5.86 -1.27 -16.93
CA SER A 61 6.04 -0.83 -15.54
C SER A 61 4.86 -1.37 -14.73
N PHE A 62 5.17 -2.15 -13.71
CA PHE A 62 4.20 -2.81 -12.85
C PHE A 62 4.36 -2.36 -11.40
N VAL A 63 3.24 -2.17 -10.73
CA VAL A 63 3.18 -1.96 -9.28
C VAL A 63 2.10 -2.89 -8.71
N GLY A 64 2.45 -3.70 -7.71
CA GLY A 64 1.49 -4.62 -7.09
C GLY A 64 2.13 -5.66 -6.17
N SER A 65 1.46 -6.81 -6.01
CA SER A 65 1.96 -7.90 -5.18
C SER A 65 3.22 -8.55 -5.75
N THR A 66 4.06 -9.13 -4.89
CA THR A 66 5.28 -9.84 -5.30
C THR A 66 4.97 -11.01 -6.25
N GLU A 67 3.91 -11.77 -5.97
CA GLU A 67 3.50 -12.90 -6.80
C GLU A 67 3.19 -12.46 -8.25
N VAL A 68 2.33 -11.43 -8.39
CA VAL A 68 1.96 -10.92 -9.72
C VAL A 68 3.15 -10.22 -10.39
N GLY A 69 3.93 -9.45 -9.64
CA GLY A 69 5.13 -8.78 -10.19
C GLY A 69 6.18 -9.74 -10.71
N THR A 70 6.40 -10.86 -10.03
CA THR A 70 7.28 -11.93 -10.49
C THR A 70 6.75 -12.57 -11.77
N HIS A 71 5.44 -12.82 -11.86
CA HIS A 71 4.80 -13.32 -13.06
C HIS A 71 4.98 -12.35 -14.25
N VAL A 72 4.68 -11.07 -14.06
CA VAL A 72 4.84 -10.03 -15.09
C VAL A 72 6.30 -9.90 -15.54
N TYR A 73 7.25 -9.92 -14.59
CA TYR A 73 8.67 -9.84 -14.90
C TYR A 73 9.11 -11.03 -15.78
N ASN A 74 8.78 -12.25 -15.36
CA ASN A 74 9.19 -13.45 -16.06
C ASN A 74 8.55 -13.50 -17.46
N LEU A 75 7.22 -13.34 -17.56
CA LEU A 75 6.50 -13.44 -18.83
C LEU A 75 6.93 -12.32 -19.80
N GLY A 76 7.01 -11.09 -19.34
CA GLY A 76 7.43 -9.96 -20.18
C GLY A 76 8.87 -10.09 -20.66
N SER A 77 9.81 -10.52 -19.79
CA SER A 77 11.21 -10.73 -20.15
C SER A 77 11.37 -11.87 -21.17
N GLN A 78 10.62 -12.98 -21.04
CA GLN A 78 10.59 -14.06 -22.02
C GLN A 78 10.18 -13.59 -23.42
N HIS A 79 9.35 -12.51 -23.49
CA HIS A 79 8.92 -11.89 -24.74
C HIS A 79 9.78 -10.68 -25.15
N GLY A 80 10.99 -10.59 -24.62
CA GLY A 80 11.98 -9.56 -24.98
C GLY A 80 11.63 -8.14 -24.55
N LYS A 81 10.74 -7.97 -23.56
CA LYS A 81 10.34 -6.66 -23.08
C LYS A 81 11.25 -6.15 -21.95
N ARG A 82 11.38 -4.84 -21.87
CA ARG A 82 11.96 -4.20 -20.69
C ARG A 82 10.89 -4.15 -19.59
N VAL A 83 11.14 -4.82 -18.47
CA VAL A 83 10.18 -4.90 -17.36
C VAL A 83 10.75 -4.27 -16.10
N GLN A 84 9.97 -3.38 -15.49
CA GLN A 84 10.18 -2.86 -14.15
C GLN A 84 9.01 -3.32 -13.27
N SER A 85 9.28 -4.16 -12.28
CA SER A 85 8.29 -4.64 -11.32
C SER A 85 8.58 -4.08 -9.93
N MET A 86 7.72 -3.17 -9.48
CA MET A 86 7.71 -2.62 -8.12
C MET A 86 6.77 -3.47 -7.26
N MET A 87 7.35 -4.23 -6.35
CA MET A 87 6.65 -5.27 -5.59
C MET A 87 6.56 -4.94 -4.10
N GLY A 88 6.16 -5.92 -3.29
CA GLY A 88 6.03 -5.78 -1.85
C GLY A 88 7.35 -5.38 -1.17
N ALA A 89 7.22 -4.66 -0.06
CA ALA A 89 8.34 -4.17 0.72
C ALA A 89 8.13 -4.42 2.22
N LYS A 90 9.19 -4.29 3.00
CA LYS A 90 9.20 -4.25 4.45
C LYS A 90 10.05 -3.07 4.89
N ASN A 91 9.45 -1.88 4.90
CA ASN A 91 10.17 -0.65 5.17
C ASN A 91 10.46 -0.52 6.67
N HIS A 92 11.71 -0.23 6.99
CA HIS A 92 12.21 -0.02 8.33
C HIS A 92 12.52 1.47 8.54
N ALA A 93 12.04 2.04 9.63
CA ALA A 93 12.42 3.36 10.10
C ALA A 93 13.30 3.20 11.34
N VAL A 94 14.49 3.75 11.33
CA VAL A 94 15.38 3.80 12.50
C VAL A 94 15.23 5.16 13.17
N VAL A 95 14.81 5.16 14.43
CA VAL A 95 14.57 6.36 15.21
C VAL A 95 15.69 6.53 16.23
N LEU A 96 16.53 7.55 16.04
CA LEU A 96 17.61 7.89 16.94
C LEU A 96 17.12 8.76 18.13
N PRO A 97 17.79 8.73 19.27
CA PRO A 97 17.34 9.39 20.50
C PRO A 97 17.37 10.93 20.42
N ASP A 98 18.10 11.51 19.49
CA ASP A 98 18.22 12.94 19.22
C ASP A 98 17.21 13.46 18.18
N ALA A 99 16.38 12.60 17.63
CA ALA A 99 15.32 12.99 16.70
C ALA A 99 14.25 13.85 17.39
N ASN A 100 13.58 14.72 16.62
CA ASN A 100 12.46 15.49 17.16
C ASN A 100 11.27 14.57 17.45
N ARG A 101 10.95 14.39 18.73
CA ARG A 101 9.93 13.43 19.20
C ARG A 101 8.57 13.63 18.53
N THR A 102 8.04 14.85 18.56
CA THR A 102 6.69 15.15 18.02
C THR A 102 6.61 14.91 16.51
N GLN A 103 7.59 15.42 15.77
CA GLN A 103 7.62 15.20 14.30
C GLN A 103 7.79 13.72 13.96
N THR A 104 8.64 13.01 14.70
CA THR A 104 8.87 11.57 14.48
C THR A 104 7.62 10.75 14.74
N ILE A 105 6.90 11.00 15.85
CA ILE A 105 5.66 10.27 16.16
C ILE A 105 4.62 10.52 15.08
N ASN A 106 4.40 11.78 14.67
CA ASN A 106 3.45 12.11 13.61
C ASN A 106 3.83 11.46 12.27
N ALA A 107 5.11 11.48 11.92
CA ALA A 107 5.61 10.85 10.69
C ALA A 107 5.44 9.33 10.71
N LEU A 108 5.79 8.67 11.82
CA LEU A 108 5.63 7.22 11.98
C LEU A 108 4.16 6.80 11.89
N VAL A 109 3.27 7.50 12.60
CA VAL A 109 1.84 7.19 12.60
C VAL A 109 1.24 7.41 11.21
N GLY A 110 1.53 8.54 10.56
CA GLY A 110 1.07 8.82 9.21
C GLY A 110 1.60 7.82 8.16
N ALA A 111 2.88 7.44 8.26
CA ALA A 111 3.50 6.49 7.34
C ALA A 111 3.06 5.03 7.56
N ALA A 112 2.80 4.64 8.82
CA ALA A 112 2.40 3.27 9.14
C ALA A 112 0.92 3.01 8.87
N PHE A 113 0.04 3.95 9.22
CA PHE A 113 -1.42 3.74 9.20
C PHE A 113 -2.13 4.38 8.00
N GLY A 114 -1.50 5.31 7.31
CA GLY A 114 -2.07 5.91 6.11
C GLY A 114 -2.49 4.86 5.09
N ALA A 115 -3.68 4.97 4.51
CA ALA A 115 -4.31 3.98 3.65
C ALA A 115 -4.35 2.55 4.27
N ALA A 116 -4.56 2.45 5.59
CA ALA A 116 -4.53 1.20 6.35
C ALA A 116 -3.22 0.38 6.15
N GLY A 117 -2.08 1.07 5.98
CA GLY A 117 -0.78 0.43 5.73
C GLY A 117 -0.61 -0.17 4.32
N GLN A 118 -1.54 0.07 3.41
CA GLN A 118 -1.56 -0.52 2.06
C GLN A 118 -0.77 0.32 1.04
N ARG A 119 0.33 0.91 1.45
CA ARG A 119 1.25 1.66 0.57
C ARG A 119 2.55 0.89 0.42
N CYS A 120 3.15 0.94 -0.78
CA CYS A 120 4.48 0.39 -1.03
C CYS A 120 5.55 0.99 -0.10
N MET A 121 5.37 2.25 0.33
CA MET A 121 6.28 2.96 1.23
C MET A 121 5.75 3.10 2.67
N ALA A 122 4.72 2.34 3.06
CA ALA A 122 4.27 2.32 4.45
C ALA A 122 5.37 1.80 5.36
N THR A 123 5.57 2.46 6.50
CA THR A 123 6.53 2.00 7.51
C THR A 123 5.98 0.75 8.19
N SER A 124 6.61 -0.39 7.93
CA SER A 124 6.22 -1.68 8.50
C SER A 124 6.91 -1.96 9.84
N VAL A 125 8.10 -1.39 10.05
CA VAL A 125 8.93 -1.61 11.23
C VAL A 125 9.53 -0.28 11.69
N ALA A 126 9.42 0.01 12.98
CA ALA A 126 10.12 1.10 13.63
C ALA A 126 11.15 0.54 14.63
N VAL A 127 12.43 0.84 14.40
CA VAL A 127 13.53 0.48 15.29
C VAL A 127 13.83 1.68 16.19
N LEU A 128 13.40 1.61 17.46
CA LEU A 128 13.57 2.68 18.42
C LEU A 128 14.89 2.50 19.18
N VAL A 129 15.87 3.39 18.95
CA VAL A 129 17.22 3.28 19.51
C VAL A 129 17.33 4.03 20.85
N GLY A 130 17.88 3.37 21.85
CA GLY A 130 18.18 3.98 23.16
C GLY A 130 16.94 4.60 23.81
N LYS A 131 17.00 5.89 24.17
CA LYS A 131 15.89 6.64 24.79
C LYS A 131 14.65 6.80 23.91
N ALA A 132 14.76 6.62 22.58
CA ALA A 132 13.59 6.66 21.71
C ALA A 132 12.58 5.52 22.02
N ARG A 133 13.00 4.45 22.69
CA ARG A 133 12.12 3.38 23.19
C ARG A 133 11.03 3.90 24.15
N GLU A 134 11.32 4.95 24.89
CA GLU A 134 10.38 5.59 25.81
C GLU A 134 9.21 6.29 25.10
N TRP A 135 9.29 6.45 23.77
CA TRP A 135 8.25 7.08 22.95
C TRP A 135 7.14 6.11 22.50
N LEU A 136 7.29 4.82 22.78
CA LEU A 136 6.30 3.81 22.39
C LEU A 136 4.88 4.12 22.92
N PRO A 137 4.70 4.58 24.20
CA PRO A 137 3.38 4.99 24.70
C PRO A 137 2.76 6.13 23.90
N ASP A 138 3.55 7.11 23.46
CA ASP A 138 3.03 8.24 22.69
C ASP A 138 2.64 7.83 21.27
N ILE A 139 3.43 6.93 20.64
CA ILE A 139 3.11 6.37 19.32
C ILE A 139 1.78 5.61 19.41
N LYS A 140 1.61 4.81 20.47
CA LYS A 140 0.39 4.07 20.75
C LYS A 140 -0.80 5.01 20.98
N GLU A 141 -0.63 6.07 21.77
CA GLU A 141 -1.66 7.07 22.02
C GLU A 141 -2.05 7.79 20.70
N ALA A 142 -1.08 8.22 19.91
CA ALA A 142 -1.33 8.87 18.64
C ALA A 142 -2.06 7.93 17.65
N ALA A 143 -1.68 6.66 17.58
CA ALA A 143 -2.34 5.66 16.76
C ALA A 143 -3.79 5.37 17.23
N SER A 144 -4.05 5.34 18.54
CA SER A 144 -5.37 5.09 19.11
C SER A 144 -6.37 6.21 18.84
N LYS A 145 -5.90 7.41 18.53
CA LYS A 145 -6.73 8.59 18.19
C LYS A 145 -7.17 8.60 16.72
N LEU A 146 -6.62 7.74 15.88
CA LEU A 146 -6.98 7.69 14.47
C LEU A 146 -8.44 7.27 14.28
N LYS A 147 -9.19 8.09 13.53
CA LYS A 147 -10.57 7.82 13.19
C LYS A 147 -10.64 6.85 12.02
N VAL A 148 -11.07 5.64 12.29
CA VAL A 148 -11.33 4.62 11.26
C VAL A 148 -12.77 4.77 10.76
N ASN A 149 -12.95 4.98 9.45
CA ASN A 149 -14.26 5.15 8.84
C ASN A 149 -14.21 4.88 7.32
N ALA A 150 -15.35 4.99 6.63
CA ALA A 150 -15.37 5.03 5.17
C ALA A 150 -14.62 6.27 4.66
N GLY A 151 -13.85 6.13 3.59
CA GLY A 151 -12.98 7.20 3.10
C GLY A 151 -13.71 8.45 2.62
N CYS A 152 -15.02 8.36 2.31
CA CYS A 152 -15.87 9.49 1.94
C CYS A 152 -16.38 10.28 3.14
N GLU A 153 -16.28 9.74 4.36
CA GLU A 153 -16.77 10.40 5.56
C GLU A 153 -15.78 11.48 6.06
N PRO A 154 -16.27 12.66 6.44
CA PRO A 154 -15.42 13.75 6.89
C PRO A 154 -14.58 13.38 8.12
N GLY A 155 -13.31 13.77 8.08
CA GLY A 155 -12.36 13.53 9.17
C GLY A 155 -11.94 12.08 9.34
N THR A 156 -12.09 11.24 8.33
CA THR A 156 -11.55 9.88 8.31
C THR A 156 -10.04 9.90 8.15
N ASP A 157 -9.32 9.27 9.09
CA ASP A 157 -7.87 9.11 9.02
C ASP A 157 -7.48 7.80 8.33
N VAL A 158 -8.24 6.73 8.59
CA VAL A 158 -7.96 5.37 8.09
C VAL A 158 -9.19 4.77 7.45
N GLY A 159 -9.10 4.46 6.18
CA GLY A 159 -10.13 3.78 5.40
C GLY A 159 -10.09 2.25 5.56
N PRO A 160 -10.94 1.52 4.82
CA PRO A 160 -10.97 0.06 4.85
C PRO A 160 -9.77 -0.57 4.16
N VAL A 161 -9.52 -1.83 4.47
CA VAL A 161 -8.65 -2.71 3.69
C VAL A 161 -9.35 -3.07 2.38
N VAL A 162 -8.58 -3.18 1.30
CA VAL A 162 -9.07 -3.29 -0.09
C VAL A 162 -10.02 -4.45 -0.35
N SER A 163 -9.97 -5.53 0.43
CA SER A 163 -10.84 -6.69 0.27
C SER A 163 -10.93 -7.53 1.55
N LYS A 164 -11.97 -8.37 1.63
CA LYS A 164 -12.12 -9.34 2.71
C LYS A 164 -10.93 -10.30 2.80
N ARG A 165 -10.44 -10.79 1.66
CA ARG A 165 -9.25 -11.65 1.59
C ARG A 165 -8.00 -10.95 2.16
N ALA A 166 -7.83 -9.67 1.86
CA ALA A 166 -6.73 -8.89 2.43
C ALA A 166 -6.87 -8.73 3.94
N LYS A 167 -8.08 -8.47 4.46
CA LYS A 167 -8.36 -8.42 5.89
C LYS A 167 -8.04 -9.75 6.58
N GLU A 168 -8.53 -10.87 6.04
CA GLU A 168 -8.27 -12.21 6.57
C GLU A 168 -6.77 -12.52 6.63
N ARG A 169 -6.01 -12.17 5.58
CA ARG A 169 -4.56 -12.31 5.57
C ARG A 169 -3.89 -11.48 6.67
N VAL A 170 -4.31 -10.24 6.86
CA VAL A 170 -3.81 -9.35 7.91
C VAL A 170 -4.05 -9.95 9.29
N LEU A 171 -5.28 -10.41 9.56
CA LEU A 171 -5.63 -11.05 10.83
C LEU A 171 -4.77 -12.29 11.09
N GLY A 172 -4.57 -13.13 10.07
CA GLY A 172 -3.72 -14.32 10.16
C GLY A 172 -2.25 -13.99 10.47
N LEU A 173 -1.71 -12.89 9.91
CA LEU A 173 -0.35 -12.45 10.21
C LEU A 173 -0.21 -11.90 11.65
N ILE A 174 -1.21 -11.19 12.17
CA ILE A 174 -1.24 -10.75 13.56
C ILE A 174 -1.22 -11.96 14.51
N GLU A 175 -2.06 -12.96 14.25
CA GLU A 175 -2.10 -14.19 15.04
C GLU A 175 -0.77 -14.96 14.98
N SER A 176 -0.10 -15.00 13.82
CA SER A 176 1.24 -15.60 13.69
C SER A 176 2.24 -14.87 14.57
N GLY A 177 2.27 -13.54 14.52
CA GLY A 177 3.17 -12.74 15.35
C GLY A 177 2.96 -12.98 16.85
N ILE A 178 1.70 -13.03 17.30
CA ILE A 178 1.36 -13.33 18.69
C ILE A 178 1.87 -14.72 19.09
N LYS A 179 1.67 -15.73 18.24
CA LYS A 179 2.13 -17.11 18.48
C LYS A 179 3.67 -17.20 18.53
N GLU A 180 4.36 -16.34 17.80
CA GLU A 180 5.81 -16.22 17.77
C GLU A 180 6.36 -15.42 18.96
N GLY A 181 5.49 -14.95 19.88
CA GLY A 181 5.87 -14.26 21.10
C GLY A 181 5.86 -12.72 21.00
N ALA A 182 5.36 -12.15 19.91
CA ALA A 182 5.19 -10.72 19.81
C ALA A 182 4.11 -10.21 20.78
N LYS A 183 4.37 -9.11 21.45
CA LYS A 183 3.40 -8.47 22.37
C LYS A 183 2.48 -7.56 21.58
N LEU A 184 1.17 -7.74 21.64
CA LEU A 184 0.20 -6.86 21.01
C LEU A 184 -0.02 -5.60 21.83
N GLU A 185 0.46 -4.45 21.36
CA GLU A 185 0.38 -3.18 22.08
C GLU A 185 -0.93 -2.42 21.81
N LEU A 186 -1.47 -2.52 20.61
CA LEU A 186 -2.75 -1.93 20.22
C LEU A 186 -3.48 -2.90 19.30
N ASP A 187 -4.68 -3.31 19.69
CA ASP A 187 -5.52 -4.25 18.92
C ASP A 187 -6.60 -3.49 18.17
N GLY A 188 -6.53 -3.52 16.86
CA GLY A 188 -7.52 -2.90 15.97
C GLY A 188 -8.27 -3.90 15.10
N ARG A 189 -8.31 -5.18 15.49
CA ARG A 189 -8.99 -6.23 14.71
C ARG A 189 -10.50 -6.12 14.71
N ASP A 190 -11.08 -5.62 15.81
CA ASP A 190 -12.53 -5.57 16.05
C ASP A 190 -13.13 -4.18 15.85
N VAL A 191 -12.51 -3.36 15.00
CA VAL A 191 -13.05 -2.03 14.68
C VAL A 191 -14.40 -2.18 14.00
N LYS A 192 -15.42 -1.54 14.60
CA LYS A 192 -16.78 -1.44 14.04
C LYS A 192 -17.04 -0.01 13.60
N VAL A 193 -17.52 0.14 12.37
CA VAL A 193 -17.86 1.44 11.79
C VAL A 193 -19.37 1.48 11.58
N PRO A 194 -20.12 2.27 12.37
CA PRO A 194 -21.57 2.37 12.25
C PRO A 194 -22.02 2.79 10.85
N GLY A 195 -22.98 2.07 10.29
CA GLY A 195 -23.46 2.29 8.92
C GLY A 195 -22.61 1.62 7.83
N TYR A 196 -21.49 1.01 8.20
CA TYR A 196 -20.56 0.30 7.29
C TYR A 196 -20.14 -1.05 7.86
N GLU A 197 -21.04 -1.79 8.47
CA GLU A 197 -20.78 -3.04 9.22
C GLU A 197 -20.17 -4.14 8.35
N GLN A 198 -20.42 -4.08 7.04
CA GLN A 198 -19.83 -5.01 6.05
C GLN A 198 -18.44 -4.58 5.56
N GLY A 199 -17.94 -3.45 6.01
CA GLY A 199 -16.65 -2.91 5.61
C GLY A 199 -15.46 -3.71 6.14
N ASN A 200 -14.37 -3.72 5.38
CA ASN A 200 -13.15 -4.45 5.74
C ASN A 200 -12.24 -3.58 6.62
N PHE A 201 -12.73 -3.05 7.73
CA PHE A 201 -11.94 -2.20 8.61
C PHE A 201 -11.02 -3.03 9.50
N CYS A 202 -9.78 -2.58 9.63
CA CYS A 202 -8.79 -3.12 10.54
C CYS A 202 -7.69 -2.08 10.73
N LEU A 203 -7.37 -1.72 11.97
CA LEU A 203 -6.23 -0.88 12.30
C LEU A 203 -5.07 -1.78 12.74
N LEU A 204 -4.01 -1.83 11.94
CA LEU A 204 -2.86 -2.68 12.19
C LEU A 204 -1.85 -1.98 13.11
N TYR A 205 -1.54 -2.59 14.25
CA TYR A 205 -0.34 -2.29 15.01
C TYR A 205 0.22 -3.55 15.63
N THR A 206 1.47 -3.87 15.29
CA THR A 206 2.22 -4.97 15.90
C THR A 206 3.34 -4.44 16.79
N SER A 207 3.69 -5.19 17.74
CA SER A 207 4.60 -5.07 18.85
C SER A 207 6.08 -5.19 18.48
N PRO A 208 7.01 -4.76 19.36
CA PRO A 208 8.43 -5.10 19.24
C PRO A 208 8.64 -6.61 19.19
N SER A 209 9.57 -7.03 18.32
CA SER A 209 9.99 -8.43 18.23
C SER A 209 10.72 -8.86 19.51
N PRO A 210 10.54 -10.11 20.00
CA PRO A 210 11.30 -10.64 21.13
C PRO A 210 12.82 -10.66 20.93
N ARG A 211 13.30 -10.43 19.71
CA ARG A 211 14.74 -10.34 19.40
C ARG A 211 15.39 -9.01 19.79
N ASP A 212 14.61 -8.05 20.31
CA ASP A 212 15.09 -6.72 20.71
C ASP A 212 15.26 -6.58 22.23
N SER A 213 15.31 -7.68 22.97
CA SER A 213 15.60 -7.73 24.42
C SER A 213 17.06 -8.09 24.69
#